data_dc57485246fdfc497f3602f2b91179aa
#
_entry.id   dc57485246fdfc497f3602f2b91179aa
#
_cell.length_a   1.000
_cell.length_b   1.000
_cell.length_c   1.000
_cell.angle_alpha   90.00
_cell.angle_beta   90.00
_cell.angle_gamma   90.00
#
_symmetry.space_group_name_H-M   'P 1'
#
loop_
_entity.id
_entity.type
_entity.pdbx_description
1 polymer ?
#
loop_
_entity_poly.entity_id
_entity_poly.type
_entity_poly.pdbx_seq_one_letter_code
_entity_poly.pdbx_strand_id
1 'polypeptide(L)'
;YFDYISLKRMVIDEIQVTRHISQAKGIGFELDFKEEQKVYTDVKWCRMMIRQVLSNSLKYSDNSTINLSGYNIEGHVVLKIKDYGRGISKRDLPRIFDRGFTSTTDRNDTASSGMGLYLVQSVKEQLGIEVKVDSIVGKGTTFYFIFPQQNEIIERMSKVTRLSF
;
A
#
# COMPACT_ATOMS: atom_id res chain seq x y z
N TYR A 1 2.81 16.62 -6.95
CA TYR A 1 2.89 17.64 -5.89
C TYR A 1 3.23 16.96 -4.56
N PHE A 2 4.41 17.29 -4.03
CA PHE A 2 4.91 16.74 -2.78
C PHE A 2 4.59 17.64 -1.60
N ASP A 3 4.19 17.03 -0.49
CA ASP A 3 3.88 17.73 0.75
C ASP A 3 4.11 16.80 1.95
N TYR A 4 4.24 17.38 3.14
CA TYR A 4 4.20 16.63 4.38
C TYR A 4 2.77 16.36 4.76
N ILE A 5 2.42 15.08 4.94
CA ILE A 5 1.08 14.67 5.28
C ILE A 5 1.09 13.56 6.32
N SER A 6 0.08 13.53 7.17
CA SER A 6 -0.15 12.44 8.12
C SER A 6 -0.46 11.15 7.36
N LEU A 7 0.33 10.11 7.62
CA LEU A 7 0.10 8.79 7.05
C LEU A 7 -1.26 8.23 7.48
N LYS A 8 -1.58 8.37 8.77
CA LYS A 8 -2.88 7.95 9.31
C LYS A 8 -4.05 8.61 8.58
N ARG A 9 -3.92 9.91 8.29
CA ARG A 9 -4.97 10.65 7.58
C ARG A 9 -5.21 10.11 6.19
N MET A 10 -4.14 9.84 5.43
CA MET A 10 -4.26 9.24 4.10
C MET A 10 -4.95 7.87 4.17
N VAL A 11 -4.54 7.06 5.13
CA VAL A 11 -5.09 5.71 5.33
C VAL A 11 -6.59 5.78 5.65
N ILE A 12 -6.99 6.64 6.59
CA ILE A 12 -8.40 6.81 6.96
C ILE A 12 -9.24 7.26 5.76
N ASP A 13 -8.74 8.21 5.00
CA ASP A 13 -9.46 8.72 3.84
C ASP A 13 -9.68 7.62 2.80
N GLU A 14 -8.68 6.78 2.56
CA GLU A 14 -8.80 5.68 1.60
C GLU A 14 -9.69 4.54 2.11
N ILE A 15 -9.69 4.28 3.42
CA ILE A 15 -10.63 3.33 4.04
C ILE A 15 -12.07 3.79 3.80
N GLN A 16 -12.35 5.08 3.96
CA GLN A 16 -13.70 5.62 3.74
C GLN A 16 -14.18 5.43 2.31
N VAL A 17 -13.28 5.56 1.33
CA VAL A 17 -13.60 5.32 -0.09
C VAL A 17 -14.03 3.87 -0.33
N THR A 18 -13.48 2.92 0.40
CA THR A 18 -13.76 1.48 0.24
C THR A 18 -14.92 0.98 1.11
N ARG A 19 -15.53 1.84 1.91
CA ARG A 19 -16.45 1.43 2.99
C ARG A 19 -17.63 0.58 2.52
N HIS A 20 -18.21 0.90 1.38
CA HIS A 20 -19.34 0.14 0.83
C HIS A 20 -18.93 -1.31 0.48
N ILE A 21 -17.71 -1.52 0.00
CA ILE A 21 -17.18 -2.85 -0.31
C ILE A 21 -16.90 -3.62 0.98
N SER A 22 -16.22 -3.00 1.93
CA SER A 22 -15.87 -3.65 3.20
C SER A 22 -17.09 -4.06 3.99
N GLN A 23 -18.12 -3.21 4.05
CA GLN A 23 -19.36 -3.54 4.73
C GLN A 23 -20.09 -4.70 4.07
N ALA A 24 -20.17 -4.71 2.73
CA ALA A 24 -20.82 -5.80 1.99
C ALA A 24 -20.12 -7.14 2.19
N LYS A 25 -18.82 -7.15 2.42
CA LYS A 25 -18.02 -8.36 2.62
C LYS A 25 -17.79 -8.72 4.09
N GLY A 26 -18.35 -7.96 5.02
CA GLY A 26 -18.16 -8.19 6.46
C GLY A 26 -16.72 -7.98 6.93
N ILE A 27 -16.00 -7.03 6.32
CA ILE A 27 -14.60 -6.75 6.64
C ILE A 27 -14.52 -5.51 7.52
N GLY A 28 -13.85 -5.64 8.68
CA GLY A 28 -13.51 -4.54 9.55
C GLY A 28 -12.09 -4.06 9.35
N PHE A 29 -11.78 -2.88 9.89
CA PHE A 29 -10.43 -2.33 9.87
C PHE A 29 -9.93 -2.10 11.29
N GLU A 30 -8.69 -2.49 11.55
CA GLU A 30 -7.99 -2.17 12.79
C GLU A 30 -6.80 -1.27 12.46
N LEU A 31 -6.71 -0.15 13.15
CA LEU A 31 -5.63 0.83 12.97
C LEU A 31 -4.73 0.86 14.18
N ASP A 32 -3.43 0.73 13.97
CA ASP A 32 -2.40 0.84 15.00
C ASP A 32 -1.38 1.90 14.62
N PHE A 33 -1.69 3.14 14.98
CA PHE A 33 -0.82 4.31 14.81
C PHE A 33 -0.59 4.95 16.17
N LYS A 34 0.28 4.35 16.98
CA LYS A 34 0.56 4.80 18.35
C LYS A 34 1.11 6.22 18.41
N GLU A 35 1.90 6.56 17.39
CA GLU A 35 2.44 7.90 17.21
C GLU A 35 2.06 8.40 15.82
N GLU A 36 1.92 9.72 15.68
CA GLU A 36 1.67 10.29 14.36
C GLU A 36 2.91 10.14 13.49
N GLN A 37 2.74 9.56 12.30
CA GLN A 37 3.77 9.45 11.29
C GLN A 37 3.45 10.40 10.14
N LYS A 38 4.34 11.35 9.88
CA LYS A 38 4.25 12.23 8.72
C LYS A 38 5.24 11.78 7.66
N VAL A 39 4.80 11.80 6.42
CA VAL A 39 5.64 11.45 5.27
C VAL A 39 5.65 12.58 4.27
N TYR A 40 6.80 12.78 3.62
CA TYR A 40 6.93 13.72 2.51
C TYR A 40 6.76 12.95 1.21
N THR A 41 5.66 13.20 0.51
CA THR A 41 5.31 12.40 -0.66
C THR A 41 4.39 13.19 -1.59
N ASP A 42 4.24 12.70 -2.81
CA ASP A 42 3.15 13.14 -3.69
C ASP A 42 1.86 12.54 -3.18
N VAL A 43 1.01 13.37 -2.59
CA VAL A 43 -0.19 12.95 -1.87
C VAL A 43 -1.14 12.18 -2.78
N LYS A 44 -1.37 12.65 -3.99
CA LYS A 44 -2.29 12.02 -4.95
C LYS A 44 -1.83 10.60 -5.31
N TRP A 45 -0.56 10.45 -5.67
CA TRP A 45 -0.03 9.17 -6.10
C TRP A 45 0.16 8.18 -4.94
N CYS A 46 0.56 8.70 -3.77
CA CYS A 46 0.67 7.87 -2.57
C CYS A 46 -0.70 7.32 -2.14
N ARG A 47 -1.73 8.16 -2.14
CA ARG A 47 -3.10 7.73 -1.84
C ARG A 47 -3.57 6.67 -2.83
N MET A 48 -3.25 6.83 -4.10
CA MET A 48 -3.56 5.83 -5.12
C MET A 48 -2.88 4.49 -4.83
N MET A 49 -1.61 4.49 -4.42
CA MET A 49 -0.90 3.26 -4.05
C MET A 49 -1.59 2.56 -2.87
N ILE A 50 -1.95 3.31 -1.83
CA ILE A 50 -2.68 2.78 -0.66
C ILE A 50 -4.02 2.18 -1.11
N ARG A 51 -4.76 2.90 -1.95
CA ARG A 51 -6.06 2.44 -2.48
C ARG A 51 -5.92 1.12 -3.24
N GLN A 52 -4.91 0.97 -4.08
CA GLN A 52 -4.71 -0.25 -4.86
C GLN A 52 -4.42 -1.46 -3.96
N VAL A 53 -3.61 -1.28 -2.93
CA VAL A 53 -3.31 -2.35 -1.99
C VAL A 53 -4.54 -2.68 -1.13
N LEU A 54 -5.28 -1.68 -0.65
CA LEU A 54 -6.54 -1.91 0.08
C LEU A 54 -7.56 -2.65 -0.78
N SER A 55 -7.72 -2.23 -2.03
CA SER A 55 -8.61 -2.87 -2.98
C SER A 55 -8.26 -4.36 -3.17
N ASN A 56 -6.97 -4.64 -3.29
CA ASN A 56 -6.47 -6.01 -3.39
C ASN A 56 -6.80 -6.83 -2.12
N SER A 57 -6.53 -6.26 -0.95
CA SER A 57 -6.81 -6.93 0.33
C SER A 57 -8.31 -7.20 0.52
N LEU A 58 -9.16 -6.26 0.13
CA LEU A 58 -10.62 -6.42 0.19
C LEU A 58 -11.11 -7.50 -0.79
N LYS A 59 -10.52 -7.55 -1.99
CA LYS A 59 -10.90 -8.51 -3.01
C LYS A 59 -10.70 -9.97 -2.54
N TYR A 60 -9.60 -10.22 -1.83
CA TYR A 60 -9.21 -11.59 -1.44
C TYR A 60 -9.55 -11.95 0.01
N SER A 61 -10.31 -11.12 0.68
CA SER A 61 -10.73 -11.34 2.07
C SER A 61 -12.25 -11.37 2.19
N ASP A 62 -12.76 -12.10 3.17
CA ASP A 62 -14.18 -12.16 3.53
C ASP A 62 -14.29 -12.33 5.04
N ASN A 63 -15.29 -11.69 5.67
CA ASN A 63 -15.64 -11.87 7.08
C ASN A 63 -14.42 -11.87 8.02
N SER A 64 -13.54 -10.92 7.82
CA SER A 64 -12.28 -10.81 8.56
C SER A 64 -11.93 -9.36 8.82
N THR A 65 -10.70 -9.12 9.25
CA THR A 65 -10.19 -7.79 9.58
C THR A 65 -8.95 -7.49 8.75
N ILE A 66 -8.83 -6.26 8.27
CA ILE A 66 -7.60 -5.74 7.68
C ILE A 66 -6.93 -4.85 8.72
N ASN A 67 -5.67 -5.16 9.04
CA ASN A 67 -4.89 -4.41 10.01
C ASN A 67 -3.95 -3.44 9.29
N LEU A 68 -4.01 -2.17 9.65
CA LEU A 68 -3.12 -1.15 9.11
C LEU A 68 -2.35 -0.54 10.28
N SER A 69 -1.03 -0.53 10.17
CA SER A 69 -0.17 0.07 11.18
C SER A 69 0.88 0.98 10.57
N GLY A 70 1.20 2.05 11.30
CA GLY A 70 2.26 2.98 10.94
C GLY A 70 3.26 3.09 12.07
N TYR A 71 4.53 2.94 11.74
CA TYR A 71 5.61 2.98 12.72
C TYR A 71 6.90 3.49 12.06
N ASN A 72 7.93 3.69 12.87
CA ASN A 72 9.22 4.16 12.40
C ASN A 72 10.30 3.12 12.72
N ILE A 73 11.11 2.78 11.73
CA ILE A 73 12.28 1.93 11.89
C ILE A 73 13.48 2.67 11.30
N GLU A 74 14.45 3.02 12.15
CA GLU A 74 15.71 3.63 11.73
C GLU A 74 15.53 4.87 10.83
N GLY A 75 14.54 5.70 11.16
CA GLY A 75 14.23 6.91 10.41
C GLY A 75 13.32 6.70 9.21
N HIS A 76 12.95 5.45 8.88
CA HIS A 76 11.97 5.14 7.86
C HIS A 76 10.58 5.00 8.47
N VAL A 77 9.62 5.75 7.94
CA VAL A 77 8.22 5.49 8.22
C VAL A 77 7.79 4.28 7.41
N VAL A 78 7.10 3.35 8.06
CA VAL A 78 6.59 2.12 7.44
C VAL A 78 5.07 2.08 7.59
N LEU A 79 4.38 1.84 6.48
CA LEU A 79 2.97 1.48 6.49
C LEU A 79 2.86 -0.02 6.23
N LYS A 80 2.24 -0.73 7.16
CA LYS A 80 1.98 -2.17 7.06
C LYS A 80 0.49 -2.39 6.87
N ILE A 81 0.12 -3.12 5.82
CA ILE A 81 -1.28 -3.48 5.51
C ILE A 81 -1.37 -5.00 5.48
N LYS A 82 -2.04 -5.56 6.48
CA LYS A 82 -2.15 -7.02 6.64
C LYS A 82 -3.60 -7.47 6.52
N ASP A 83 -3.85 -8.40 5.60
CA ASP A 83 -5.12 -9.10 5.50
C ASP A 83 -4.98 -10.57 5.93
N TYR A 84 -6.11 -11.17 6.25
CA TYR A 84 -6.23 -12.59 6.62
C TYR A 84 -7.01 -13.34 5.54
N GLY A 85 -6.79 -12.95 4.30
CA GLY A 85 -7.42 -13.55 3.16
C GLY A 85 -6.79 -14.87 2.72
N ARG A 86 -7.06 -15.26 1.50
CA ARG A 86 -6.60 -16.54 0.96
C ARG A 86 -5.09 -16.63 0.71
N GLY A 87 -4.37 -15.52 0.74
CA GLY A 87 -2.95 -15.49 0.45
C GLY A 87 -2.61 -15.63 -1.03
N ILE A 88 -1.32 -15.57 -1.33
CA ILE A 88 -0.77 -15.66 -2.68
C ILE A 88 0.22 -16.82 -2.70
N SER A 89 0.12 -17.68 -3.71
CA SER A 89 1.04 -18.80 -3.86
C SER A 89 2.48 -18.31 -4.12
N LYS A 90 3.46 -19.12 -3.74
CA LYS A 90 4.87 -18.85 -4.05
C LYS A 90 5.13 -18.73 -5.55
N ARG A 91 4.34 -19.43 -6.35
CA ARG A 91 4.40 -19.37 -7.82
C ARG A 91 3.97 -18.00 -8.34
N ASP A 92 2.89 -17.44 -7.78
CA ASP A 92 2.31 -16.17 -8.24
C ASP A 92 3.01 -14.95 -7.65
N LEU A 93 3.57 -15.05 -6.43
CA LEU A 93 4.12 -13.93 -5.68
C LEU A 93 5.13 -13.07 -6.49
N PRO A 94 6.08 -13.65 -7.26
CA PRO A 94 6.99 -12.83 -8.07
C PRO A 94 6.31 -12.08 -9.22
N ARG A 95 5.07 -12.41 -9.55
CA ARG A 95 4.35 -11.90 -10.71
C ARG A 95 3.22 -10.93 -10.38
N ILE A 96 2.93 -10.70 -9.10
CA ILE A 96 1.75 -9.92 -8.71
C ILE A 96 1.77 -8.46 -9.17
N PHE A 97 2.96 -7.92 -9.44
CA PHE A 97 3.14 -6.55 -9.95
C PHE A 97 3.21 -6.48 -11.47
N ASP A 98 3.16 -7.61 -12.17
CA ASP A 98 3.20 -7.64 -13.62
C ASP A 98 1.92 -7.03 -14.21
N ARG A 99 2.07 -6.34 -15.32
CA ARG A 99 0.94 -5.75 -16.02
C ARG A 99 -0.01 -6.82 -16.49
N GLY A 100 -1.31 -6.67 -16.13
CA GLY A 100 -2.34 -7.60 -16.52
C GLY A 100 -2.34 -8.92 -15.78
N PHE A 101 -1.49 -9.06 -14.73
CA PHE A 101 -1.47 -10.30 -13.95
C PHE A 101 -2.79 -10.49 -13.19
N THR A 102 -3.34 -11.70 -13.32
CA THR A 102 -4.45 -12.18 -12.49
C THR A 102 -4.08 -13.54 -11.94
N SER A 103 -4.41 -13.79 -10.67
CA SER A 103 -4.13 -15.08 -10.03
C SER A 103 -4.90 -16.20 -10.73
N THR A 104 -4.32 -17.40 -10.79
CA THR A 104 -4.95 -18.59 -11.35
C THR A 104 -6.26 -18.96 -10.63
N THR A 105 -6.47 -18.46 -9.40
CA THR A 105 -7.69 -18.68 -8.62
C THR A 105 -8.79 -17.65 -8.91
N ASP A 106 -8.53 -16.65 -9.75
CA ASP A 106 -9.45 -15.55 -10.06
C ASP A 106 -10.33 -15.79 -11.28
N ARG A 107 -10.47 -17.03 -11.71
CA ARG A 107 -11.19 -17.40 -12.95
C ARG A 107 -12.63 -16.89 -13.04
N ASN A 108 -13.27 -16.64 -11.91
CA ASN A 108 -14.66 -16.19 -11.85
C ASN A 108 -14.79 -14.69 -11.57
N ASP A 109 -13.68 -13.96 -11.46
CA ASP A 109 -13.68 -12.55 -11.15
C ASP A 109 -13.46 -11.72 -12.41
N THR A 110 -14.56 -11.29 -13.00
CA THR A 110 -14.56 -10.46 -14.21
C THR A 110 -14.16 -9.01 -13.95
N ALA A 111 -14.08 -8.59 -12.69
CA ALA A 111 -13.79 -7.21 -12.31
C ALA A 111 -12.28 -6.91 -12.23
N SER A 112 -11.43 -7.95 -12.25
CA SER A 112 -9.99 -7.77 -12.10
C SER A 112 -9.32 -7.55 -13.46
N SER A 113 -8.80 -6.33 -13.66
CA SER A 113 -8.02 -6.00 -14.86
C SER A 113 -6.54 -6.39 -14.75
N GLY A 114 -6.06 -6.75 -13.55
CA GLY A 114 -4.64 -6.99 -13.29
C GLY A 114 -3.78 -5.73 -13.31
N MET A 115 -4.40 -4.54 -13.26
CA MET A 115 -3.69 -3.26 -13.36
C MET A 115 -3.39 -2.62 -12.01
N GLY A 116 -4.09 -3.01 -10.94
CA GLY A 116 -3.98 -2.35 -9.63
C GLY A 116 -2.58 -2.34 -9.06
N LEU A 117 -1.98 -3.51 -8.90
CA LEU A 117 -0.62 -3.63 -8.35
C LEU A 117 0.46 -3.20 -9.35
N TYR A 118 0.19 -3.32 -10.65
CA TYR A 118 1.07 -2.75 -11.67
C TYR A 118 1.21 -1.23 -11.52
N LEU A 119 0.13 -0.53 -11.19
CA LEU A 119 0.18 0.91 -10.93
C LEU A 119 1.06 1.24 -9.72
N VAL A 120 1.01 0.43 -8.66
CA VAL A 120 1.89 0.56 -7.50
C VAL A 120 3.36 0.45 -7.94
N GLN A 121 3.68 -0.57 -8.72
CA GLN A 121 5.03 -0.79 -9.26
C GLN A 121 5.50 0.39 -10.12
N SER A 122 4.61 0.98 -10.91
CA SER A 122 4.93 2.08 -11.82
C SER A 122 5.24 3.39 -11.09
N VAL A 123 4.69 3.59 -9.89
CA VAL A 123 4.76 4.86 -9.17
C VAL A 123 5.76 4.87 -8.03
N LYS A 124 6.00 3.72 -7.41
CA LYS A 124 6.80 3.61 -6.18
C LYS A 124 8.20 4.24 -6.28
N GLU A 125 8.87 4.07 -7.41
CA GLU A 125 10.23 4.58 -7.60
C GLU A 125 10.26 6.11 -7.63
N GLN A 126 9.28 6.73 -8.28
CA GLN A 126 9.17 8.18 -8.35
C GLN A 126 8.95 8.80 -6.97
N LEU A 127 8.27 8.08 -6.08
CA LEU A 127 8.02 8.53 -4.71
C LEU A 127 9.14 8.12 -3.73
N GLY A 128 10.09 7.29 -4.18
CA GLY A 128 11.14 6.75 -3.32
C GLY A 128 10.62 5.76 -2.29
N ILE A 129 9.48 5.14 -2.54
CA ILE A 129 8.86 4.18 -1.63
C ILE A 129 9.27 2.77 -2.04
N GLU A 130 9.79 2.00 -1.09
CA GLU A 130 10.04 0.58 -1.27
C GLU A 130 8.77 -0.19 -0.90
N VAL A 131 8.39 -1.17 -1.71
CA VAL A 131 7.22 -2.01 -1.45
C VAL A 131 7.67 -3.44 -1.27
N LYS A 132 7.31 -4.05 -0.14
CA LYS A 132 7.57 -5.46 0.16
C LYS A 132 6.26 -6.19 0.39
N VAL A 133 6.25 -7.48 0.08
CA VAL A 133 5.08 -8.35 0.22
C VAL A 133 5.48 -9.67 0.86
N ASP A 134 4.75 -10.07 1.90
CA ASP A 134 4.81 -11.41 2.47
C ASP A 134 3.44 -12.05 2.34
N SER A 135 3.38 -13.31 1.94
CA SER A 135 2.11 -14.01 1.82
C SER A 135 2.26 -15.50 2.09
N ILE A 136 1.23 -16.07 2.73
CA ILE A 136 1.12 -17.50 2.98
C ILE A 136 -0.29 -17.93 2.59
N VAL A 137 -0.38 -18.88 1.67
CA VAL A 137 -1.67 -19.43 1.23
C VAL A 137 -2.47 -19.92 2.43
N GLY A 138 -3.74 -19.54 2.49
CA GLY A 138 -4.64 -19.88 3.58
C GLY A 138 -4.51 -19.02 4.84
N LYS A 139 -3.52 -18.14 4.90
CA LYS A 139 -3.30 -17.28 6.07
C LYS A 139 -3.46 -15.79 5.77
N GLY A 140 -3.05 -15.34 4.60
CA GLY A 140 -3.21 -13.94 4.20
C GLY A 140 -1.97 -13.33 3.59
N THR A 141 -2.03 -12.01 3.39
CA THR A 141 -1.00 -11.22 2.70
C THR A 141 -0.69 -9.96 3.49
N THR A 142 0.58 -9.61 3.55
CA THR A 142 1.04 -8.36 4.16
C THR A 142 1.84 -7.55 3.17
N PHE A 143 1.43 -6.29 2.97
CA PHE A 143 2.18 -5.30 2.19
C PHE A 143 2.87 -4.33 3.14
N TYR A 144 4.10 -3.94 2.79
CA TYR A 144 4.86 -2.92 3.50
C TYR A 144 5.22 -1.81 2.53
N PHE A 145 4.89 -0.57 2.89
CA PHE A 145 5.40 0.63 2.23
C PHE A 145 6.47 1.25 3.14
N ILE A 146 7.70 1.28 2.65
CA ILE A 146 8.83 1.83 3.37
C ILE A 146 9.17 3.17 2.72
N PHE A 147 8.89 4.25 3.43
CA PHE A 147 9.13 5.62 2.96
C PHE A 147 10.61 5.98 3.10
N PRO A 148 11.14 6.86 2.24
CA PRO A 148 12.53 7.28 2.36
C PRO A 148 12.78 8.00 3.69
N GLN A 149 14.01 7.89 4.21
CA GLN A 149 14.41 8.62 5.41
C GLN A 149 14.31 10.12 5.18
N GLN A 150 13.97 10.87 6.20
CA GLN A 150 13.86 12.32 6.12
C GLN A 150 15.18 12.98 5.69
N ASN A 151 16.32 12.45 6.11
CA ASN A 151 17.64 12.93 5.69
C ASN A 151 17.86 12.80 4.18
N GLU A 152 17.44 11.70 3.58
CA GLU A 152 17.52 11.49 2.13
C GLU A 152 16.68 12.52 1.38
N ILE A 153 15.51 12.86 1.89
CA ILE A 153 14.64 13.88 1.33
C ILE A 153 15.32 15.24 1.35
N ILE A 154 15.93 15.62 2.49
CA ILE A 154 16.66 16.88 2.65
C ILE A 154 17.83 16.95 1.67
N GLU A 155 18.59 15.88 1.50
CA GLU A 155 19.68 15.81 0.54
C GLU A 155 19.21 16.01 -0.89
N ARG A 156 18.11 15.35 -1.27
CA ARG A 156 17.51 15.51 -2.61
C ARG A 156 17.06 16.94 -2.86
N MET A 157 16.42 17.55 -1.89
CA MET A 157 15.99 18.94 -1.97
C MET A 157 17.18 19.90 -2.10
N SER A 158 18.26 19.66 -1.36
CA SER A 158 19.50 20.44 -1.44
C SER A 158 20.15 20.35 -2.82
N LYS A 159 20.17 19.16 -3.43
CA LYS A 159 20.68 18.95 -4.78
C LYS A 159 19.86 19.70 -5.83
N VAL A 160 18.55 19.66 -5.72
CA VAL A 160 17.65 20.41 -6.62
C VAL A 160 17.89 21.90 -6.51
N THR A 161 18.02 22.43 -5.30
CA THR A 161 18.30 23.83 -5.05
C THR A 161 19.65 24.26 -5.64
N ARG A 162 20.68 23.42 -5.54
CA ARG A 162 22.00 23.68 -6.13
C ARG A 162 21.98 23.71 -7.66
N LEU A 163 21.11 22.93 -8.29
CA LEU A 163 20.98 22.87 -9.74
C LEU A 163 20.17 24.04 -10.32
N SER A 164 19.40 24.74 -9.50
CA SER A 164 18.58 25.89 -9.94
C SER A 164 19.33 27.23 -9.89
N PHE A 165 20.60 27.22 -9.51
CA PHE A 165 21.53 28.35 -9.56
C PHE A 165 22.60 28.07 -10.60
#